data_79ab47eff8a672d63cfe9cca494cb86d
#
_entry.id   79ab47eff8a672d63cfe9cca494cb86d
#
_cell.length_a   1.000
_cell.length_b   1.000
_cell.length_c   1.000
_cell.angle_alpha   90.00
_cell.angle_beta   90.00
_cell.angle_gamma   90.00
#
_symmetry.space_group_name_H-M   'P 1'
#
loop_
_entity.id
_entity.type
_entity.pdbx_description
1 polymer ?
#
loop_
_entity_poly.entity_id
_entity_poly.type
_entity_poly.pdbx_seq_one_letter_code
_entity_poly.pdbx_strand_id
1 'polypeptide(L)'
;MKQFLKFTFASCLGFLLSFFTICIIVAIVIVATVTGFSSKQITVAPNSVLKIEFNGVLKEQARDMSFFDAWSSTNVTELGIHDIIKSIQHAKTDENIVGIWLQMDLFSAGNASISEIRDALVDFKKSGKFIIAYGDNYTQQLYYLATVADKIFIHPSGTIELKGLASKPIFFKNALQKVGVDMQVVKVGDYKGAPEMYTNNAMSDENKAQTKNIEVAGDWLIGAGINVVGDGGNKDVHTILNKDSKHFSHPY
;
A
#
# COMPACT_ATOMS: atom_id res chain seq x y z
N MET A 1 -8.49 41.66 -63.67
CA MET A 1 -9.21 40.47 -63.15
C MET A 1 -8.41 39.18 -63.24
N LYS A 2 -7.78 38.82 -64.35
CA LYS A 2 -7.02 37.53 -64.45
C LYS A 2 -5.84 37.39 -63.48
N GLN A 3 -5.10 38.45 -63.16
CA GLN A 3 -4.01 38.41 -62.20
C GLN A 3 -4.49 38.25 -60.75
N PHE A 4 -5.58 38.94 -60.37
CA PHE A 4 -6.18 38.84 -59.04
C PHE A 4 -6.63 37.40 -58.77
N LEU A 5 -7.35 36.77 -59.70
CA LEU A 5 -7.76 35.39 -59.58
C LEU A 5 -6.56 34.41 -59.42
N LYS A 6 -5.45 34.64 -60.13
CA LYS A 6 -4.23 33.81 -60.00
C LYS A 6 -3.62 33.93 -58.59
N PHE A 7 -3.54 35.13 -58.00
CA PHE A 7 -2.99 35.33 -56.67
C PHE A 7 -3.92 34.75 -55.62
N THR A 8 -5.24 34.86 -55.75
CA THR A 8 -6.23 34.28 -54.84
C THR A 8 -6.15 32.75 -54.86
N PHE A 9 -6.05 32.14 -56.06
CA PHE A 9 -5.88 30.69 -56.19
C PHE A 9 -4.56 30.18 -55.61
N ALA A 10 -3.47 30.90 -55.85
CA ALA A 10 -2.16 30.55 -55.29
C ALA A 10 -2.14 30.62 -53.75
N SER A 11 -2.77 31.65 -53.15
CA SER A 11 -2.91 31.81 -51.71
C SER A 11 -3.76 30.68 -51.09
N CYS A 12 -4.90 30.38 -51.73
CA CYS A 12 -5.78 29.30 -51.26
C CYS A 12 -5.10 27.93 -51.33
N LEU A 13 -4.33 27.67 -52.40
CA LEU A 13 -3.56 26.44 -52.55
C LEU A 13 -2.43 26.37 -51.51
N GLY A 14 -1.75 27.48 -51.24
CA GLY A 14 -0.70 27.55 -50.21
C GLY A 14 -1.26 27.27 -48.80
N PHE A 15 -2.43 27.79 -48.48
CA PHE A 15 -3.12 27.52 -47.22
C PHE A 15 -3.50 26.05 -47.07
N LEU A 16 -4.09 25.46 -48.15
CA LEU A 16 -4.45 24.04 -48.13
C LEU A 16 -3.21 23.13 -47.96
N LEU A 17 -2.11 23.41 -48.67
CA LEU A 17 -0.86 22.66 -48.52
C LEU A 17 -0.27 22.75 -47.11
N SER A 18 -0.28 23.97 -46.53
CA SER A 18 0.15 24.20 -45.16
C SER A 18 -0.70 23.43 -44.15
N PHE A 19 -2.04 23.45 -44.32
CA PHE A 19 -2.94 22.70 -43.47
C PHE A 19 -2.70 21.18 -43.54
N PHE A 20 -2.53 20.62 -44.73
CA PHE A 20 -2.22 19.20 -44.91
C PHE A 20 -0.87 18.82 -44.31
N THR A 21 0.16 19.65 -44.46
CA THR A 21 1.45 19.38 -43.85
C THR A 21 1.37 19.36 -42.32
N ILE A 22 0.64 20.27 -41.71
CA ILE A 22 0.40 20.32 -40.25
C ILE A 22 -0.34 19.04 -39.82
N CYS A 23 -1.41 18.65 -40.52
CA CYS A 23 -2.16 17.43 -40.21
C CYS A 23 -1.27 16.15 -40.29
N ILE A 24 -0.39 16.07 -41.28
CA ILE A 24 0.55 14.94 -41.41
C ILE A 24 1.55 14.92 -40.25
N ILE A 25 2.11 16.06 -39.87
CA ILE A 25 3.03 16.17 -38.74
C ILE A 25 2.33 15.74 -37.43
N VAL A 26 1.12 16.22 -37.19
CA VAL A 26 0.32 15.85 -36.02
C VAL A 26 0.02 14.35 -36.02
N ALA A 27 -0.35 13.77 -37.16
CA ALA A 27 -0.60 12.33 -37.28
C ALA A 27 0.67 11.51 -37.00
N ILE A 28 1.83 11.93 -37.50
CA ILE A 28 3.13 11.26 -37.23
C ILE A 28 3.45 11.33 -35.74
N VAL A 29 3.24 12.49 -35.09
CA VAL A 29 3.48 12.65 -33.65
C VAL A 29 2.55 11.76 -32.84
N ILE A 30 1.27 11.68 -33.21
CA ILE A 30 0.29 10.80 -32.54
C ILE A 30 0.70 9.32 -32.70
N VAL A 31 1.06 8.90 -33.89
CA VAL A 31 1.51 7.52 -34.14
C VAL A 31 2.80 7.22 -33.38
N ALA A 32 3.77 8.12 -33.38
CA ALA A 32 5.03 7.95 -32.66
C ALA A 32 4.82 7.88 -31.15
N THR A 33 3.90 8.67 -30.58
CA THR A 33 3.56 8.61 -29.16
C THR A 33 2.83 7.31 -28.83
N VAL A 34 1.84 6.89 -29.60
CA VAL A 34 1.10 5.63 -29.37
C VAL A 34 2.00 4.39 -29.52
N THR A 35 2.87 4.36 -30.52
CA THR A 35 3.83 3.24 -30.70
C THR A 35 4.99 3.26 -29.71
N GLY A 36 5.42 4.43 -29.25
CA GLY A 36 6.44 4.60 -28.20
C GLY A 36 5.97 4.15 -26.82
N PHE A 37 4.66 4.20 -26.54
CA PHE A 37 4.04 3.66 -25.33
C PHE A 37 3.69 2.16 -25.43
N SER A 38 3.98 1.51 -26.55
CA SER A 38 3.80 0.05 -26.65
C SER A 38 4.70 -0.61 -25.60
N SER A 39 4.09 -1.23 -24.60
CA SER A 39 4.75 -1.87 -23.47
C SER A 39 5.84 -2.80 -24.00
N LYS A 40 7.09 -2.45 -23.68
CA LYS A 40 8.26 -3.27 -23.97
C LYS A 40 8.03 -4.59 -23.25
N GLN A 41 7.82 -5.67 -23.96
CA GLN A 41 7.76 -7.00 -23.34
C GLN A 41 9.09 -7.23 -22.61
N ILE A 42 9.00 -7.26 -21.29
CA ILE A 42 10.14 -7.52 -20.42
C ILE A 42 10.41 -9.03 -20.54
N THR A 43 11.49 -9.40 -21.22
CA THR A 43 11.98 -10.78 -21.21
C THR A 43 12.68 -11.03 -19.86
N VAL A 44 12.13 -11.93 -19.07
CA VAL A 44 12.70 -12.34 -17.79
C VAL A 44 13.89 -13.27 -18.05
N ALA A 45 15.06 -12.89 -17.58
CA ALA A 45 16.25 -13.74 -17.68
C ALA A 45 16.15 -14.96 -16.75
N PRO A 46 16.77 -16.10 -17.09
CA PRO A 46 16.84 -17.24 -16.17
C PRO A 46 17.46 -16.88 -14.81
N ASN A 47 16.95 -17.48 -13.74
CA ASN A 47 17.37 -17.24 -12.36
C ASN A 47 17.14 -15.80 -11.86
N SER A 48 16.11 -15.13 -12.37
CA SER A 48 15.70 -13.81 -11.87
C SER A 48 14.98 -13.86 -10.54
N VAL A 49 15.05 -12.78 -9.79
CA VAL A 49 14.29 -12.57 -8.55
C VAL A 49 13.32 -11.42 -8.76
N LEU A 50 12.05 -11.63 -8.45
CA LEU A 50 11.04 -10.56 -8.47
C LEU A 50 11.26 -9.67 -7.26
N LYS A 51 11.67 -8.42 -7.47
CA LYS A 51 11.76 -7.41 -6.42
C LYS A 51 10.44 -6.66 -6.34
N ILE A 52 9.82 -6.65 -5.16
CA ILE A 52 8.63 -5.87 -4.84
C ILE A 52 9.03 -4.81 -3.82
N GLU A 53 8.93 -3.54 -4.21
CA GLU A 53 9.25 -2.40 -3.33
C GLU A 53 7.97 -1.87 -2.70
N PHE A 54 7.83 -2.03 -1.39
CA PHE A 54 6.73 -1.46 -0.60
C PHE A 54 7.11 -0.04 -0.17
N ASN A 55 6.83 0.93 -1.04
CA ASN A 55 7.10 2.34 -0.79
C ASN A 55 5.88 3.18 -1.22
N GLY A 56 5.47 4.15 -0.38
CA GLY A 56 4.35 5.05 -0.66
C GLY A 56 3.00 4.53 -0.17
N VAL A 57 1.95 4.71 -0.95
CA VAL A 57 0.57 4.36 -0.57
C VAL A 57 0.03 3.27 -1.48
N LEU A 58 -0.51 2.22 -0.87
CA LEU A 58 -1.22 1.17 -1.60
C LEU A 58 -2.63 1.64 -1.95
N LYS A 59 -3.00 1.47 -3.21
CA LYS A 59 -4.36 1.66 -3.72
C LYS A 59 -4.90 0.35 -4.28
N GLU A 60 -6.21 0.25 -4.41
CA GLU A 60 -6.82 -0.92 -5.05
C GLU A 60 -6.37 -1.06 -6.51
N GLN A 61 -6.27 0.07 -7.21
CA GLN A 61 -5.79 0.13 -8.58
C GLN A 61 -4.75 1.25 -8.72
N ALA A 62 -3.59 0.93 -9.27
CA ALA A 62 -2.62 1.94 -9.66
C ALA A 62 -3.24 2.84 -10.75
N ARG A 63 -3.01 4.14 -10.64
CA ARG A 63 -3.40 5.07 -11.69
C ARG A 63 -2.43 4.90 -12.86
N ASP A 64 -2.95 4.67 -14.05
CA ASP A 64 -2.13 4.83 -15.26
C ASP A 64 -1.59 6.26 -15.28
N MET A 65 -0.28 6.41 -15.42
CA MET A 65 0.34 7.73 -15.53
C MET A 65 -0.29 8.47 -16.70
N SER A 66 -1.06 9.53 -16.40
CA SER A 66 -1.53 10.47 -17.39
C SER A 66 -0.34 11.26 -17.95
N PHE A 67 -0.41 11.66 -19.23
CA PHE A 67 0.57 12.57 -19.83
C PHE A 67 0.82 13.82 -18.97
N PHE A 68 -0.19 14.31 -18.27
CA PHE A 68 -0.09 15.43 -17.33
C PHE A 68 0.68 15.07 -16.05
N ASP A 69 0.60 13.83 -15.56
CA ASP A 69 1.33 13.38 -14.37
C ASP A 69 2.83 13.30 -14.67
N ALA A 70 3.21 12.88 -15.87
CA ALA A 70 4.58 12.88 -16.35
C ALA A 70 5.19 14.31 -16.43
N TRP A 71 4.35 15.32 -16.68
CA TRP A 71 4.78 16.73 -16.73
C TRP A 71 4.86 17.37 -15.34
N SER A 72 4.03 16.95 -14.38
CA SER A 72 3.90 17.59 -13.05
C SER A 72 4.97 17.20 -12.04
N SER A 73 5.92 16.32 -12.38
CA SER A 73 7.03 15.85 -11.52
C SER A 73 6.61 15.34 -10.12
N THR A 74 5.34 15.04 -9.91
CA THR A 74 4.85 14.42 -8.67
C THR A 74 5.09 12.91 -8.76
N ASN A 75 6.30 12.49 -8.44
CA ASN A 75 6.69 11.09 -8.35
C ASN A 75 6.08 10.42 -7.10
N VAL A 76 4.77 10.41 -6.97
CA VAL A 76 4.11 9.54 -6.00
C VAL A 76 3.97 8.18 -6.69
N THR A 77 4.83 7.24 -6.33
CA THR A 77 4.69 5.85 -6.77
C THR A 77 3.44 5.28 -6.12
N GLU A 78 2.35 5.21 -6.87
CA GLU A 78 1.13 4.54 -6.46
C GLU A 78 1.26 3.06 -6.81
N LEU A 79 1.21 2.19 -5.81
CA LEU A 79 1.20 0.75 -6.01
C LEU A 79 -0.25 0.26 -6.05
N GLY A 80 -0.61 -0.48 -7.08
CA GLY A 80 -1.90 -1.18 -7.17
C GLY A 80 -1.83 -2.55 -6.52
N ILE A 81 -2.76 -2.87 -5.61
CA ILE A 81 -2.83 -4.20 -5.00
C ILE A 81 -3.00 -5.30 -6.05
N HIS A 82 -3.83 -5.03 -7.06
CA HIS A 82 -4.10 -5.97 -8.14
C HIS A 82 -2.84 -6.31 -8.95
N ASP A 83 -1.99 -5.31 -9.22
CA ASP A 83 -0.75 -5.49 -9.97
C ASP A 83 0.29 -6.26 -9.17
N ILE A 84 0.36 -6.00 -7.84
CA ILE A 84 1.22 -6.77 -6.93
C ILE A 84 0.79 -8.23 -6.92
N ILE A 85 -0.49 -8.52 -6.72
CA ILE A 85 -1.00 -9.90 -6.66
C ILE A 85 -0.79 -10.62 -7.98
N LYS A 86 -1.08 -9.98 -9.12
CA LYS A 86 -0.80 -10.56 -10.45
C LYS A 86 0.69 -10.85 -10.66
N SER A 87 1.55 -9.94 -10.23
CA SER A 87 3.00 -10.13 -10.35
C SER A 87 3.49 -11.32 -9.53
N ILE A 88 2.96 -11.49 -8.30
CA ILE A 88 3.24 -12.65 -7.44
C ILE A 88 2.73 -13.95 -8.09
N GLN A 89 1.51 -13.94 -8.63
CA GLN A 89 0.92 -15.11 -9.30
C GLN A 89 1.71 -15.48 -10.56
N HIS A 90 2.13 -14.50 -11.35
CA HIS A 90 2.99 -14.75 -12.51
C HIS A 90 4.34 -15.32 -12.08
N ALA A 91 5.00 -14.73 -11.09
CA ALA A 91 6.26 -15.22 -10.56
C ALA A 91 6.18 -16.66 -10.02
N LYS A 92 5.02 -17.08 -9.53
CA LYS A 92 4.79 -18.45 -9.05
C LYS A 92 4.95 -19.47 -10.18
N THR A 93 4.48 -19.16 -11.39
CA THR A 93 4.44 -20.07 -12.53
C THR A 93 5.60 -19.89 -13.50
N ASP A 94 6.28 -18.75 -13.49
CA ASP A 94 7.41 -18.48 -14.39
C ASP A 94 8.67 -19.24 -13.95
N GLU A 95 9.18 -20.12 -14.79
CA GLU A 95 10.38 -20.93 -14.52
C GLU A 95 11.67 -20.10 -14.42
N ASN A 96 11.69 -18.90 -15.01
CA ASN A 96 12.84 -18.01 -14.94
C ASN A 96 12.96 -17.28 -13.61
N ILE A 97 11.89 -17.24 -12.78
CA ILE A 97 11.88 -16.59 -11.47
C ILE A 97 12.12 -17.64 -10.40
N VAL A 98 13.17 -17.45 -9.60
CA VAL A 98 13.58 -18.37 -8.53
C VAL A 98 13.11 -17.94 -7.14
N GLY A 99 12.70 -16.70 -6.97
CA GLY A 99 12.22 -16.20 -5.69
C GLY A 99 11.69 -14.77 -5.74
N ILE A 100 11.26 -14.27 -4.60
CA ILE A 100 10.78 -12.91 -4.39
C ILE A 100 11.64 -12.20 -3.35
N TRP A 101 11.98 -10.94 -3.61
CA TRP A 101 12.59 -10.03 -2.67
C TRP A 101 11.59 -8.94 -2.31
N LEU A 102 11.22 -8.89 -1.04
CA LEU A 102 10.35 -7.85 -0.48
C LEU A 102 11.24 -6.74 0.10
N GLN A 103 11.27 -5.60 -0.56
CA GLN A 103 11.93 -4.40 -0.05
C GLN A 103 10.92 -3.60 0.74
N MET A 104 11.15 -3.46 2.05
CA MET A 104 10.24 -2.78 2.98
C MET A 104 10.75 -1.39 3.28
N ASP A 105 10.00 -0.36 2.87
CA ASP A 105 10.28 1.05 3.12
C ASP A 105 9.08 1.72 3.82
N LEU A 106 8.94 3.03 3.70
CA LEU A 106 7.80 3.76 4.23
C LEU A 106 6.55 3.47 3.39
N PHE A 107 5.70 2.60 3.91
CA PHE A 107 4.52 2.12 3.21
C PHE A 107 3.26 2.26 4.06
N SER A 108 2.18 2.74 3.45
CA SER A 108 0.87 2.87 4.08
C SER A 108 -0.18 2.08 3.30
N ALA A 109 -0.87 1.18 3.99
CA ALA A 109 -1.91 0.35 3.39
C ALA A 109 -2.99 0.00 4.41
N GLY A 110 -4.17 -0.38 3.94
CA GLY A 110 -5.21 -0.97 4.79
C GLY A 110 -4.82 -2.39 5.25
N ASN A 111 -5.23 -2.78 6.47
CA ASN A 111 -4.93 -4.11 6.99
C ASN A 111 -5.48 -5.24 6.10
N ALA A 112 -6.67 -5.06 5.52
CA ALA A 112 -7.26 -6.03 4.60
C ALA A 112 -6.38 -6.23 3.35
N SER A 113 -5.89 -5.13 2.77
CA SER A 113 -5.02 -5.18 1.59
C SER A 113 -3.67 -5.84 1.88
N ILE A 114 -3.10 -5.59 3.06
CA ILE A 114 -1.88 -6.27 3.52
C ILE A 114 -2.12 -7.78 3.67
N SER A 115 -3.28 -8.16 4.24
CA SER A 115 -3.65 -9.56 4.41
C SER A 115 -3.78 -10.27 3.05
N GLU A 116 -4.38 -9.62 2.08
CA GLU A 116 -4.56 -10.17 0.73
C GLU A 116 -3.22 -10.38 0.00
N ILE A 117 -2.30 -9.41 0.10
CA ILE A 117 -0.93 -9.57 -0.43
C ILE A 117 -0.21 -10.72 0.28
N ARG A 118 -0.37 -10.80 1.61
CA ARG A 118 0.22 -11.87 2.40
C ARG A 118 -0.28 -13.26 1.97
N ASP A 119 -1.57 -13.40 1.73
CA ASP A 119 -2.16 -14.65 1.26
C ASP A 119 -1.64 -15.05 -0.12
N ALA A 120 -1.45 -14.09 -1.02
CA ALA A 120 -0.80 -14.33 -2.30
C ALA A 120 0.66 -14.81 -2.15
N LEU A 121 1.42 -14.24 -1.20
CA LEU A 121 2.79 -14.68 -0.89
C LEU A 121 2.82 -16.09 -0.26
N VAL A 122 1.88 -16.39 0.64
CA VAL A 122 1.72 -17.74 1.20
C VAL A 122 1.41 -18.77 0.10
N ASP A 123 0.58 -18.40 -0.86
CA ASP A 123 0.29 -19.25 -2.01
C ASP A 123 1.51 -19.40 -2.95
N PHE A 124 2.31 -18.33 -3.11
CA PHE A 124 3.58 -18.39 -3.86
C PHE A 124 4.56 -19.38 -3.24
N LYS A 125 4.67 -19.44 -1.90
CA LYS A 125 5.57 -20.42 -1.20
C LYS A 125 5.26 -21.86 -1.55
N LYS A 126 4.05 -22.21 -1.94
CA LYS A 126 3.70 -23.57 -2.39
C LYS A 126 4.46 -24.00 -3.64
N SER A 127 5.03 -23.06 -4.40
CA SER A 127 5.91 -23.36 -5.55
C SER A 127 7.31 -23.84 -5.16
N GLY A 128 7.68 -23.78 -3.88
CA GLY A 128 9.02 -24.13 -3.40
C GLY A 128 10.09 -23.04 -3.62
N LYS A 129 9.71 -21.89 -4.19
CA LYS A 129 10.60 -20.75 -4.43
C LYS A 129 10.76 -19.95 -3.14
N PHE A 130 11.91 -19.29 -2.97
CA PHE A 130 12.22 -18.54 -1.74
C PHE A 130 11.57 -17.15 -1.71
N ILE A 131 11.35 -16.65 -0.51
CA ILE A 131 10.97 -15.26 -0.24
C ILE A 131 11.96 -14.69 0.78
N ILE A 132 12.53 -13.53 0.47
CA ILE A 132 13.42 -12.78 1.37
C ILE A 132 12.82 -11.41 1.59
N ALA A 133 12.82 -10.93 2.84
CA ALA A 133 12.40 -9.57 3.18
C ALA A 133 13.59 -8.78 3.73
N TYR A 134 13.76 -7.55 3.25
CA TYR A 134 14.72 -6.59 3.78
C TYR A 134 14.03 -5.23 4.01
N GLY A 135 14.35 -4.58 5.11
CA GLY A 135 13.88 -3.23 5.40
C GLY A 135 14.77 -2.53 6.42
N ASP A 136 14.82 -1.21 6.34
CA ASP A 136 15.53 -0.41 7.33
C ASP A 136 14.67 -0.24 8.59
N ASN A 137 13.36 -0.12 8.42
CA ASN A 137 12.40 -0.03 9.52
C ASN A 137 11.17 -0.88 9.21
N TYR A 138 10.69 -1.60 10.20
CA TYR A 138 9.47 -2.38 10.11
C TYR A 138 8.38 -1.79 10.99
N THR A 139 7.34 -1.24 10.38
CA THR A 139 6.08 -1.02 11.07
C THR A 139 5.43 -2.37 11.37
N GLN A 140 4.51 -2.40 12.32
CA GLN A 140 3.76 -3.63 12.64
C GLN A 140 3.13 -4.30 11.41
N GLN A 141 2.57 -3.51 10.48
CA GLN A 141 1.98 -4.01 9.23
C GLN A 141 3.03 -4.62 8.29
N LEU A 142 4.16 -3.94 8.11
CA LEU A 142 5.24 -4.44 7.25
C LEU A 142 5.91 -5.68 7.86
N TYR A 143 6.06 -5.72 9.18
CA TYR A 143 6.58 -6.90 9.85
C TYR A 143 5.64 -8.10 9.68
N TYR A 144 4.32 -7.90 9.83
CA TYR A 144 3.33 -8.93 9.54
C TYR A 144 3.44 -9.48 8.11
N LEU A 145 3.61 -8.60 7.12
CA LEU A 145 3.82 -9.03 5.74
C LEU A 145 5.13 -9.79 5.58
N ALA A 146 6.21 -9.31 6.21
CA ALA A 146 7.54 -9.94 6.16
C ALA A 146 7.58 -11.32 6.80
N THR A 147 6.67 -11.64 7.74
CA THR A 147 6.66 -12.98 8.41
C THR A 147 6.40 -14.15 7.48
N VAL A 148 5.95 -13.91 6.24
CA VAL A 148 5.84 -14.95 5.21
C VAL A 148 7.20 -15.33 4.64
N ALA A 149 8.19 -14.44 4.71
CA ALA A 149 9.50 -14.65 4.13
C ALA A 149 10.26 -15.81 4.85
N ASP A 150 11.13 -16.46 4.12
CA ASP A 150 12.02 -17.52 4.67
C ASP A 150 13.13 -16.90 5.52
N LYS A 151 13.53 -15.66 5.18
CA LYS A 151 14.49 -14.86 5.95
C LYS A 151 14.07 -13.40 5.95
N ILE A 152 14.16 -12.78 7.12
CA ILE A 152 13.90 -11.35 7.32
C ILE A 152 15.23 -10.71 7.73
N PHE A 153 15.59 -9.67 7.01
CA PHE A 153 16.79 -8.87 7.29
C PHE A 153 16.36 -7.45 7.67
N ILE A 154 17.05 -6.89 8.65
CA ILE A 154 16.89 -5.49 9.05
C ILE A 154 18.25 -4.82 9.06
N HIS A 155 18.29 -3.53 8.72
CA HIS A 155 19.49 -2.72 8.87
C HIS A 155 19.94 -2.69 10.35
N PRO A 156 21.24 -2.78 10.68
CA PRO A 156 21.71 -2.80 12.08
C PRO A 156 21.25 -1.61 12.93
N SER A 157 21.03 -0.45 12.31
CA SER A 157 20.49 0.76 12.96
C SER A 157 18.98 0.91 12.77
N GLY A 158 18.32 -0.12 12.25
CA GLY A 158 16.88 -0.10 11.97
C GLY A 158 16.04 -0.39 13.21
N THR A 159 14.74 -0.20 13.09
CA THR A 159 13.78 -0.41 14.17
C THR A 159 12.63 -1.31 13.74
N ILE A 160 12.16 -2.14 14.67
CA ILE A 160 10.91 -2.90 14.52
C ILE A 160 9.89 -2.35 15.51
N GLU A 161 8.76 -1.91 15.01
CA GLU A 161 7.69 -1.36 15.83
C GLU A 161 6.56 -2.41 15.99
N LEU A 162 6.37 -2.93 17.20
CA LEU A 162 5.30 -3.85 17.57
C LEU A 162 4.52 -3.26 18.74
N LYS A 163 3.45 -2.53 18.43
CA LYS A 163 2.63 -1.81 19.43
C LYS A 163 1.39 -2.57 19.86
N GLY A 164 0.91 -3.51 19.06
CA GLY A 164 -0.43 -4.08 19.23
C GLY A 164 -1.54 -3.06 18.90
N LEU A 165 -2.75 -3.37 19.34
CA LEU A 165 -3.92 -2.50 19.22
C LEU A 165 -4.36 -2.10 20.62
N ALA A 166 -4.57 -0.81 20.84
CA ALA A 166 -5.10 -0.28 22.09
C ALA A 166 -6.07 0.86 21.81
N SER A 167 -7.21 0.85 22.48
CA SER A 167 -8.19 1.95 22.47
C SER A 167 -8.18 2.67 23.81
N LYS A 168 -7.93 3.97 23.79
CA LYS A 168 -7.93 4.82 25.01
C LYS A 168 -8.83 6.02 24.80
N PRO A 169 -10.17 5.85 24.94
CA PRO A 169 -11.11 6.94 24.78
C PRO A 169 -10.96 7.97 25.91
N ILE A 170 -11.21 9.22 25.59
CA ILE A 170 -11.21 10.34 26.54
C ILE A 170 -12.66 10.66 26.88
N PHE A 171 -12.96 10.92 28.17
CA PHE A 171 -14.29 11.28 28.64
C PHE A 171 -14.29 12.72 29.17
N PHE A 172 -15.18 13.53 28.63
CA PHE A 172 -15.26 14.98 28.94
C PHE A 172 -16.37 15.35 29.88
N LYS A 173 -17.23 14.42 30.35
CA LYS A 173 -18.40 14.69 31.21
C LYS A 173 -18.05 15.57 32.39
N ASN A 174 -17.06 15.18 33.17
CA ASN A 174 -16.68 15.94 34.38
C ASN A 174 -16.11 17.33 34.04
N ALA A 175 -15.39 17.47 32.93
CA ALA A 175 -14.87 18.76 32.49
C ALA A 175 -16.01 19.70 32.05
N LEU A 176 -16.97 19.19 31.30
CA LEU A 176 -18.14 19.94 30.85
C LEU A 176 -19.01 20.40 32.01
N GLN A 177 -19.26 19.53 32.98
CA GLN A 177 -20.01 19.87 34.21
C GLN A 177 -19.33 20.99 35.01
N LYS A 178 -18.00 21.00 35.11
CA LYS A 178 -17.25 22.06 35.79
C LYS A 178 -17.42 23.45 35.17
N VAL A 179 -17.66 23.50 33.85
CA VAL A 179 -17.91 24.75 33.12
C VAL A 179 -19.41 25.03 32.93
N GLY A 180 -20.29 24.24 33.58
CA GLY A 180 -21.73 24.44 33.56
C GLY A 180 -22.43 23.96 32.28
N VAL A 181 -21.81 23.04 31.55
CA VAL A 181 -22.37 22.48 30.30
C VAL A 181 -22.89 21.07 30.56
N ASP A 182 -24.19 20.89 30.41
CA ASP A 182 -24.83 19.56 30.40
C ASP A 182 -25.15 19.12 28.97
N MET A 183 -24.53 18.01 28.55
CA MET A 183 -24.75 17.45 27.24
C MET A 183 -25.99 16.55 27.21
N GLN A 184 -26.98 16.94 26.42
CA GLN A 184 -28.13 16.08 26.11
C GLN A 184 -27.92 15.34 24.81
N VAL A 185 -28.02 14.01 24.84
CA VAL A 185 -27.82 13.16 23.70
C VAL A 185 -29.04 12.28 23.49
N VAL A 186 -29.56 12.31 22.27
CA VAL A 186 -30.59 11.38 21.83
C VAL A 186 -29.87 10.27 21.04
N LYS A 187 -29.86 9.05 21.58
CA LYS A 187 -29.29 7.87 20.91
C LYS A 187 -30.34 6.77 20.77
N VAL A 188 -30.21 5.98 19.71
CA VAL A 188 -31.04 4.81 19.50
C VAL A 188 -30.13 3.57 19.52
N GLY A 189 -30.41 2.66 20.45
CA GLY A 189 -29.66 1.43 20.68
C GLY A 189 -28.47 1.58 21.63
N ASP A 190 -28.11 0.46 22.26
CA ASP A 190 -27.14 0.39 23.34
C ASP A 190 -25.70 0.46 22.82
N TYR A 191 -25.45 0.01 21.58
CA TYR A 191 -24.14 -0.01 20.95
C TYR A 191 -23.71 1.33 20.31
N LYS A 192 -24.43 2.42 20.53
CA LYS A 192 -24.07 3.78 20.12
C LYS A 192 -23.08 4.41 21.11
N GLY A 193 -21.82 3.97 21.05
CA GLY A 193 -20.78 4.42 21.98
C GLY A 193 -20.23 5.82 21.75
N ALA A 194 -20.38 6.41 20.55
CA ALA A 194 -19.80 7.72 20.22
C ALA A 194 -20.20 8.87 21.19
N PRO A 195 -21.44 8.97 21.70
CA PRO A 195 -21.80 10.02 22.65
C PRO A 195 -21.26 9.82 24.07
N GLU A 196 -20.80 8.62 24.42
CA GLU A 196 -20.36 8.30 25.79
C GLU A 196 -19.19 9.16 26.25
N MET A 197 -18.34 9.62 25.34
CA MET A 197 -17.26 10.55 25.66
C MET A 197 -17.76 11.85 26.31
N TYR A 198 -19.02 12.23 26.09
CA TYR A 198 -19.63 13.45 26.66
C TYR A 198 -20.59 13.16 27.82
N THR A 199 -21.19 11.97 27.84
CA THR A 199 -22.27 11.62 28.80
C THR A 199 -21.81 10.72 29.93
N ASN A 200 -20.71 10.00 29.75
CA ASN A 200 -20.21 9.03 30.72
C ASN A 200 -18.81 9.38 31.20
N ASN A 201 -18.37 8.78 32.31
CA ASN A 201 -17.02 8.88 32.85
C ASN A 201 -16.15 7.66 32.46
N ALA A 202 -16.78 6.62 31.91
CA ALA A 202 -16.13 5.40 31.46
C ALA A 202 -16.93 4.80 30.32
N MET A 203 -16.34 3.90 29.57
CA MET A 203 -17.02 3.09 28.59
C MET A 203 -18.12 2.24 29.21
N SER A 204 -19.28 2.15 28.56
CA SER A 204 -20.29 1.13 28.85
C SER A 204 -19.76 -0.27 28.52
N ASP A 205 -20.42 -1.30 29.04
CA ASP A 205 -20.00 -2.68 28.76
C ASP A 205 -20.27 -3.06 27.31
N GLU A 206 -21.32 -2.54 26.69
CA GLU A 206 -21.65 -2.69 25.26
C GLU A 206 -20.57 -2.08 24.37
N ASN A 207 -20.12 -0.86 24.72
CA ASN A 207 -19.05 -0.19 23.98
C ASN A 207 -17.69 -0.89 24.17
N LYS A 208 -17.39 -1.40 25.37
CA LYS A 208 -16.21 -2.25 25.61
C LYS A 208 -16.25 -3.52 24.78
N ALA A 209 -17.41 -4.21 24.73
CA ALA A 209 -17.59 -5.40 23.93
C ALA A 209 -17.38 -5.12 22.43
N GLN A 210 -17.93 -4.00 21.92
CA GLN A 210 -17.74 -3.58 20.54
C GLN A 210 -16.28 -3.26 20.23
N THR A 211 -15.62 -2.51 21.10
CA THR A 211 -14.20 -2.17 20.94
C THR A 211 -13.32 -3.41 20.98
N LYS A 212 -13.58 -4.34 21.90
CA LYS A 212 -12.88 -5.61 21.99
C LYS A 212 -13.06 -6.46 20.71
N ASN A 213 -14.24 -6.48 20.14
CA ASN A 213 -14.47 -7.20 18.88
C ASN A 213 -13.72 -6.58 17.71
N ILE A 214 -13.54 -5.26 17.69
CA ILE A 214 -12.69 -4.57 16.69
C ILE A 214 -11.22 -4.88 16.93
N GLU A 215 -10.77 -4.94 18.18
CA GLU A 215 -9.40 -5.32 18.53
C GLU A 215 -9.13 -6.79 18.20
N VAL A 216 -10.09 -7.70 18.45
CA VAL A 216 -9.98 -9.14 18.10
C VAL A 216 -10.04 -9.35 16.58
N ALA A 217 -10.81 -8.56 15.84
CA ALA A 217 -10.74 -8.57 14.37
C ALA A 217 -9.34 -8.13 13.85
N GLY A 218 -8.55 -7.46 14.70
CA GLY A 218 -7.13 -7.17 14.47
C GLY A 218 -6.18 -8.30 14.87
N ASP A 219 -6.66 -9.48 15.25
CA ASP A 219 -5.87 -10.68 15.62
C ASP A 219 -5.11 -11.33 14.43
N TRP A 220 -5.03 -10.60 13.31
CA TRP A 220 -4.17 -10.94 12.20
C TRP A 220 -2.70 -11.14 12.62
N LEU A 221 -2.23 -10.48 13.69
CA LEU A 221 -0.91 -10.69 14.28
C LEU A 221 -0.77 -12.09 14.91
N ILE A 222 -1.83 -12.56 15.57
CA ILE A 222 -1.84 -13.90 16.20
C ILE A 222 -1.86 -14.99 15.12
N GLY A 223 -2.61 -14.78 14.04
CA GLY A 223 -2.61 -15.71 12.89
C GLY A 223 -1.24 -15.84 12.19
N ALA A 224 -0.34 -14.88 12.39
CA ALA A 224 1.05 -14.94 11.92
C ALA A 224 2.01 -15.67 12.90
N GLY A 225 1.50 -16.25 14.00
CA GLY A 225 2.34 -16.89 15.02
C GLY A 225 3.03 -15.91 15.96
N ILE A 226 2.68 -14.63 15.91
CA ILE A 226 3.18 -13.62 16.84
C ILE A 226 2.26 -13.63 18.06
N ASN A 227 2.67 -14.28 19.13
CA ASN A 227 1.99 -14.20 20.43
C ASN A 227 2.20 -12.80 21.02
N VAL A 228 1.29 -11.88 20.73
CA VAL A 228 1.23 -10.60 21.44
C VAL A 228 0.54 -10.87 22.77
N VAL A 229 1.32 -11.20 23.79
CA VAL A 229 0.81 -11.27 25.15
C VAL A 229 0.66 -9.84 25.66
N GLY A 230 -0.50 -9.26 25.41
CA GLY A 230 -0.92 -7.98 25.96
C GLY A 230 -1.37 -8.16 27.41
N ASP A 231 -0.45 -8.30 28.30
CA ASP A 231 -0.66 -7.93 29.70
C ASP A 231 0.16 -6.67 29.95
N GLY A 232 -0.50 -5.62 30.45
CA GLY A 232 0.03 -4.25 30.61
C GLY A 232 1.26 -4.09 31.51
N GLY A 233 2.17 -4.98 31.46
CA GLY A 233 3.46 -5.00 32.15
C GLY A 233 4.59 -5.18 31.15
N ASN A 234 5.40 -4.15 31.08
CA ASN A 234 6.74 -4.03 30.55
C ASN A 234 7.52 -5.37 30.48
N LYS A 235 7.22 -6.23 29.51
CA LYS A 235 8.05 -7.38 29.18
C LYS A 235 8.79 -7.08 27.90
N ASP A 236 10.11 -7.04 28.02
CA ASP A 236 11.04 -6.75 26.95
C ASP A 236 10.70 -7.51 25.66
N VAL A 237 10.52 -6.76 24.59
CA VAL A 237 10.34 -7.28 23.23
C VAL A 237 11.40 -8.31 22.85
N HIS A 238 12.60 -8.22 23.42
CA HIS A 238 13.67 -9.19 23.32
C HIS A 238 13.29 -10.62 23.75
N THR A 239 12.37 -10.78 24.71
CA THR A 239 11.97 -12.13 25.18
C THR A 239 11.00 -12.80 24.19
N ILE A 240 10.22 -12.05 23.46
CA ILE A 240 9.27 -12.56 22.45
C ILE A 240 10.05 -13.01 21.20
N LEU A 241 11.06 -12.24 20.79
CA LEU A 241 11.89 -12.57 19.63
C LEU A 241 12.84 -13.74 19.87
N ASN A 242 13.19 -14.02 21.13
CA ASN A 242 14.20 -15.03 21.47
C ASN A 242 13.62 -16.45 21.63
N LYS A 243 12.30 -16.62 21.76
CA LYS A 243 11.70 -17.93 22.00
C LYS A 243 11.43 -18.75 20.73
N ASP A 244 11.35 -18.09 19.56
CA ASP A 244 11.15 -18.74 18.27
C ASP A 244 12.10 -18.23 17.17
N SER A 245 13.20 -17.59 17.56
CA SER A 245 14.15 -16.89 16.65
C SER A 245 15.06 -17.84 15.86
N LYS A 246 14.52 -18.89 15.26
CA LYS A 246 15.23 -19.63 14.20
C LYS A 246 15.42 -18.82 12.90
N HIS A 247 14.89 -17.60 12.85
CA HIS A 247 14.84 -16.79 11.61
C HIS A 247 15.70 -15.53 11.60
N PHE A 248 16.33 -15.14 12.71
CA PHE A 248 17.25 -13.99 12.72
C PHE A 248 18.70 -14.47 12.67
N SER A 249 19.28 -14.49 11.50
CA SER A 249 20.73 -14.56 11.34
C SER A 249 21.26 -13.20 10.95
N HIS A 250 22.11 -12.60 11.79
CA HIS A 250 22.95 -11.49 11.40
C HIS A 250 23.96 -11.98 10.36
N PRO A 251 24.03 -11.38 9.15
CA PRO A 251 25.21 -11.55 8.33
C PRO A 251 26.25 -10.55 8.82
N TYR A 252 27.40 -11.06 9.22
CA TYR A 252 28.63 -10.28 9.22
C TYR A 252 29.13 -10.16 7.79
#